data_119c74b5d24759ab4d9d3bb53963ccca
#
_entry.id   119c74b5d24759ab4d9d3bb53963ccca
#
_cell.length_a   1.000
_cell.length_b   1.000
_cell.length_c   1.000
_cell.angle_alpha   90.00
_cell.angle_beta   90.00
_cell.angle_gamma   90.00
#
_symmetry.space_group_name_H-M   'P 1'
#
loop_
_entity.id
_entity.type
_entity.pdbx_description
1 polymer ?
#
loop_
_entity_poly.entity_id
_entity_poly.type
_entity_poly.pdbx_seq_one_letter_code
_entity_poly.pdbx_strand_id
1 'polypeptide(L)'
;MLVHLSIHNYAIVEHLDLELQRGMSVITGETGVGKELVAQAIHARSARAGKPLISINCAALPDQLVESELFGHVRGAFTGASGERSGKFELADGGTLLLDEVGELPLSVQSKLLRVLQSGEIQPVGKDDVKTVNVRVIAATNRDLAAEVAAGHFRADLYHRLSVYPITVPALKERQQDVLLLAGY
;
A
#
# COMPACT_ATOMS: atom_id res chain seq x y z
N MET A 1 0.71 -10.69 -19.50
CA MET A 1 1.12 -9.58 -20.34
C MET A 1 2.07 -8.72 -19.52
N LEU A 2 3.34 -8.75 -19.84
CA LEU A 2 4.35 -7.85 -19.25
C LEU A 2 4.00 -6.43 -19.70
N VAL A 3 3.84 -5.50 -18.77
CA VAL A 3 3.67 -4.08 -19.07
C VAL A 3 4.96 -3.40 -18.65
N HIS A 4 5.71 -2.93 -19.63
CA HIS A 4 6.87 -2.07 -19.41
C HIS A 4 6.36 -0.69 -19.01
N LEU A 5 6.82 -0.17 -17.88
CA LEU A 5 6.54 1.16 -17.40
C LEU A 5 7.82 1.97 -17.43
N SER A 6 7.91 2.89 -18.37
CA SER A 6 8.94 3.92 -18.39
C SER A 6 8.36 5.22 -17.83
N ILE A 7 8.95 5.75 -16.78
CA ILE A 7 8.59 7.03 -16.19
C ILE A 7 9.74 8.00 -16.49
N HIS A 8 9.45 8.99 -17.35
CA HIS A 8 10.37 10.08 -17.66
C HIS A 8 9.79 11.39 -17.14
N ASN A 9 10.57 12.19 -16.47
CA ASN A 9 10.24 13.56 -16.05
C ASN A 9 8.89 13.67 -15.32
N TYR A 10 8.58 12.71 -14.45
CA TYR A 10 7.37 12.78 -13.64
C TYR A 10 7.73 13.33 -12.26
N ALA A 11 7.57 14.63 -12.12
CA ALA A 11 7.68 15.48 -10.92
C ALA A 11 8.85 15.20 -9.94
N ILE A 12 9.38 13.98 -9.82
CA ILE A 12 10.42 13.59 -8.86
C ILE A 12 11.27 12.41 -9.37
N VAL A 13 10.94 11.83 -10.53
CA VAL A 13 11.67 10.69 -11.09
C VAL A 13 12.04 10.99 -12.54
N GLU A 14 13.31 11.28 -12.78
CA GLU A 14 13.81 11.57 -14.13
C GLU A 14 13.68 10.38 -15.08
N HIS A 15 13.97 9.20 -14.57
CA HIS A 15 13.90 7.97 -15.35
C HIS A 15 13.65 6.76 -14.44
N LEU A 16 12.54 6.07 -14.65
CA LEU A 16 12.23 4.81 -13.98
C LEU A 16 11.63 3.86 -15.01
N ASP A 17 12.37 2.83 -15.36
CA ASP A 17 11.89 1.74 -16.21
C ASP A 17 11.47 0.57 -15.35
N LEU A 18 10.20 0.21 -15.43
CA LEU A 18 9.62 -0.88 -14.68
C LEU A 18 8.93 -1.87 -15.61
N GLU A 19 9.31 -3.12 -15.51
CA GLU A 19 8.53 -4.22 -16.06
C GLU A 19 7.46 -4.65 -15.06
N LEU A 20 6.22 -4.22 -15.28
CA LEU A 20 5.10 -4.54 -14.40
C LEU A 20 4.43 -5.84 -14.84
N GLN A 21 4.54 -6.88 -14.03
CA GLN A 21 3.74 -8.09 -14.17
C GLN A 21 2.43 -7.99 -13.36
N ARG A 22 1.50 -8.93 -13.57
CA ARG A 22 0.33 -9.07 -12.71
C ARG A 22 0.79 -9.48 -11.31
N GLY A 23 0.57 -8.64 -10.32
CA GLY A 23 0.97 -8.91 -8.95
C GLY A 23 0.99 -7.66 -8.10
N MET A 24 1.45 -7.83 -6.89
CA MET A 24 1.68 -6.73 -5.95
C MET A 24 3.05 -6.12 -6.17
N SER A 25 3.16 -4.83 -5.89
CA SER A 25 4.41 -4.10 -5.92
C SER A 25 4.70 -3.52 -4.54
N VAL A 26 5.93 -3.65 -4.08
CA VAL A 26 6.44 -2.96 -2.89
C VAL A 26 7.37 -1.85 -3.33
N ILE A 27 7.11 -0.65 -2.85
CA ILE A 27 7.92 0.53 -3.08
C ILE A 27 8.71 0.80 -1.81
N THR A 28 10.04 0.76 -1.89
CA THR A 28 10.93 1.05 -0.77
C THR A 28 11.69 2.36 -1.01
N GLY A 29 12.10 3.02 0.06
CA GLY A 29 12.86 4.27 0.01
C GLY A 29 12.62 5.13 1.24
N GLU A 30 13.44 6.15 1.44
CA GLU A 30 13.31 7.10 2.55
C GLU A 30 11.96 7.82 2.52
N THR A 31 11.51 8.32 3.69
CA THR A 31 10.29 9.12 3.81
C THR A 31 10.44 10.42 3.01
N GLY A 32 9.39 10.84 2.32
CA GLY A 32 9.37 12.08 1.53
C GLY A 32 10.01 11.98 0.13
N VAL A 33 10.52 10.81 -0.28
CA VAL A 33 11.18 10.64 -1.61
C VAL A 33 10.21 10.45 -2.78
N GLY A 34 8.90 10.57 -2.56
CA GLY A 34 7.91 10.49 -3.65
C GLY A 34 7.36 9.09 -3.91
N LYS A 35 7.40 8.18 -2.93
CA LYS A 35 6.79 6.84 -3.05
C LYS A 35 5.33 6.90 -3.51
N GLU A 36 4.57 7.88 -3.02
CA GLU A 36 3.17 8.09 -3.42
C GLU A 36 3.03 8.46 -4.91
N LEU A 37 3.92 9.32 -5.43
CA LEU A 37 3.91 9.70 -6.85
C LEU A 37 4.23 8.51 -7.77
N VAL A 38 5.15 7.65 -7.36
CA VAL A 38 5.43 6.40 -8.08
C VAL A 38 4.20 5.49 -8.08
N ALA A 39 3.50 5.35 -6.95
CA ALA A 39 2.27 4.56 -6.86
C ALA A 39 1.15 5.13 -7.74
N GLN A 40 0.98 6.46 -7.77
CA GLN A 40 0.04 7.15 -8.66
C GLN A 40 0.38 6.91 -10.14
N ALA A 41 1.65 6.99 -10.51
CA ALA A 41 2.12 6.72 -11.87
C ALA A 41 1.88 5.25 -12.30
N ILE A 42 2.10 4.30 -11.39
CA ILE A 42 1.80 2.88 -11.61
C ILE A 42 0.29 2.67 -11.83
N HIS A 43 -0.54 3.31 -11.00
CA HIS A 43 -2.00 3.23 -11.15
C HIS A 43 -2.46 3.84 -12.48
N ALA A 44 -2.03 5.06 -12.80
CA ALA A 44 -2.43 5.80 -14.00
C ALA A 44 -2.08 5.08 -15.31
N ARG A 45 -1.05 4.23 -15.31
CA ARG A 45 -0.62 3.43 -16.46
C ARG A 45 -1.10 1.98 -16.42
N SER A 46 -1.96 1.63 -15.47
CA SER A 46 -2.50 0.27 -15.34
C SER A 46 -3.85 0.12 -16.06
N ALA A 47 -4.32 -1.13 -16.20
CA ALA A 47 -5.68 -1.41 -16.67
C ALA A 47 -6.78 -0.86 -15.73
N ARG A 48 -6.40 -0.32 -14.56
CA ARG A 48 -7.30 0.26 -13.56
C ARG A 48 -7.21 1.78 -13.47
N ALA A 49 -6.59 2.46 -14.44
CA ALA A 49 -6.39 3.92 -14.44
C ALA A 49 -7.68 4.74 -14.26
N GLY A 50 -8.83 4.24 -14.79
CA GLY A 50 -10.15 4.86 -14.62
C GLY A 50 -10.93 4.39 -13.39
N LYS A 51 -10.30 3.62 -12.48
CA LYS A 51 -10.90 3.09 -11.26
C LYS A 51 -10.38 3.85 -10.02
N PRO A 52 -11.00 3.69 -8.83
CA PRO A 52 -10.52 4.35 -7.63
C PRO A 52 -9.05 4.03 -7.31
N LEU A 53 -8.29 5.06 -6.95
CA LEU A 53 -7.03 4.93 -6.23
C LEU A 53 -7.26 5.45 -4.82
N ILE A 54 -7.24 4.55 -3.86
CA ILE A 54 -7.39 4.87 -2.44
C ILE A 54 -6.02 4.76 -1.79
N SER A 55 -5.66 5.71 -0.93
CA SER A 55 -4.43 5.66 -0.14
C SER A 55 -4.74 5.67 1.36
N ILE A 56 -3.86 5.02 2.13
CA ILE A 56 -3.87 5.05 3.57
C ILE A 56 -2.43 5.01 4.08
N ASN A 57 -2.09 5.91 5.00
CA ASN A 57 -0.83 5.87 5.72
C ASN A 57 -1.03 5.09 7.03
N CYS A 58 -0.39 3.93 7.15
CA CYS A 58 -0.55 3.03 8.29
C CYS A 58 0.11 3.58 9.56
N ALA A 59 1.15 4.40 9.44
CA ALA A 59 1.82 5.03 10.59
C ALA A 59 1.03 6.19 11.20
N ALA A 60 0.10 6.78 10.43
CA ALA A 60 -0.68 7.94 10.88
C ALA A 60 -1.85 7.55 11.80
N LEU A 61 -2.12 6.27 11.98
CA LEU A 61 -3.28 5.75 12.72
C LEU A 61 -2.84 5.00 13.98
N PRO A 62 -3.56 5.15 15.09
CA PRO A 62 -3.40 4.26 16.24
C PRO A 62 -3.68 2.79 15.84
N ASP A 63 -2.93 1.84 16.41
CA ASP A 63 -3.04 0.41 16.11
C ASP A 63 -4.48 -0.13 16.16
N GLN A 64 -5.28 0.37 17.13
CA GLN A 64 -6.67 -0.03 17.31
C GLN A 64 -7.59 0.44 16.17
N LEU A 65 -7.22 1.50 15.46
CA LEU A 65 -8.02 2.08 14.38
C LEU A 65 -7.60 1.60 13.00
N VAL A 66 -6.33 1.21 12.81
CA VAL A 66 -5.83 0.81 11.48
C VAL A 66 -6.59 -0.39 10.92
N GLU A 67 -6.96 -1.35 11.77
CA GLU A 67 -7.77 -2.51 11.36
C GLU A 67 -9.14 -2.09 10.87
N SER A 68 -9.82 -1.23 11.64
CA SER A 68 -11.14 -0.70 11.32
C SER A 68 -11.12 0.17 10.05
N GLU A 69 -10.09 0.98 9.85
CA GLU A 69 -9.94 1.78 8.62
C GLU A 69 -9.70 0.91 7.39
N LEU A 70 -8.92 -0.15 7.51
CA LEU A 70 -8.63 -1.06 6.39
C LEU A 70 -9.83 -1.93 6.01
N PHE A 71 -10.46 -2.60 6.99
CA PHE A 71 -11.44 -3.64 6.72
C PHE A 71 -12.89 -3.22 7.00
N GLY A 72 -13.09 -2.05 7.64
CA GLY A 72 -14.40 -1.58 8.09
C GLY A 72 -14.81 -2.14 9.46
N HIS A 73 -15.90 -1.65 9.98
CA HIS A 73 -16.46 -2.12 11.23
C HIS A 73 -18.00 -2.00 11.25
N VAL A 74 -18.65 -2.80 12.09
CA VAL A 74 -20.06 -2.65 12.42
C VAL A 74 -20.24 -1.82 13.69
N ARG A 75 -21.45 -1.31 13.90
CA ARG A 75 -21.82 -0.60 15.11
C ARG A 75 -21.52 -1.43 16.36
N GLY A 76 -20.84 -0.86 17.34
CA GLY A 76 -20.51 -1.54 18.60
C GLY A 76 -19.29 -2.45 18.54
N ALA A 77 -18.55 -2.52 17.44
CA ALA A 77 -17.36 -3.35 17.27
C ALA A 77 -16.23 -3.02 18.28
N PHE A 78 -16.16 -1.77 18.73
CA PHE A 78 -15.23 -1.30 19.76
C PHE A 78 -15.81 -0.04 20.45
N THR A 79 -15.21 0.39 21.56
CA THR A 79 -15.60 1.63 22.26
C THR A 79 -15.42 2.84 21.35
N GLY A 80 -16.55 3.51 20.99
CA GLY A 80 -16.57 4.62 20.04
C GLY A 80 -17.08 4.27 18.63
N ALA A 81 -17.34 2.99 18.32
CA ALA A 81 -17.99 2.57 17.07
C ALA A 81 -19.49 2.87 17.09
N SER A 82 -19.85 4.13 16.87
CA SER A 82 -21.26 4.61 16.93
C SER A 82 -22.08 4.22 15.69
N GLY A 83 -21.44 3.83 14.60
CA GLY A 83 -22.06 3.44 13.33
C GLY A 83 -21.32 2.32 12.62
N GLU A 84 -21.87 1.86 11.49
CA GLU A 84 -21.19 0.99 10.55
C GLU A 84 -20.33 1.86 9.58
N ARG A 85 -19.13 1.39 9.21
CA ARG A 85 -18.26 2.08 8.27
C ARG A 85 -17.55 1.10 7.36
N SER A 86 -17.62 1.36 6.06
CA SER A 86 -16.84 0.62 5.04
C SER A 86 -15.35 0.90 5.16
N GLY A 87 -14.55 -0.16 5.03
CA GLY A 87 -13.09 -0.07 5.05
C GLY A 87 -12.49 0.36 3.72
N LYS A 88 -11.20 0.71 3.73
CA LYS A 88 -10.46 1.14 2.53
C LYS A 88 -10.42 0.06 1.45
N PHE A 89 -10.38 -1.22 1.81
CA PHE A 89 -10.47 -2.32 0.84
C PHE A 89 -11.79 -2.34 0.09
N GLU A 90 -12.90 -2.10 0.78
CA GLU A 90 -14.23 -2.03 0.15
C GLU A 90 -14.35 -0.80 -0.76
N LEU A 91 -13.85 0.36 -0.32
CA LEU A 91 -13.82 1.60 -1.11
C LEU A 91 -12.92 1.49 -2.37
N ALA A 92 -11.89 0.65 -2.31
CA ALA A 92 -10.96 0.42 -3.41
C ALA A 92 -11.40 -0.72 -4.34
N ASP A 93 -12.58 -1.30 -4.16
CA ASP A 93 -13.01 -2.46 -4.95
C ASP A 93 -13.04 -2.15 -6.46
N GLY A 94 -12.50 -3.06 -7.27
CA GLY A 94 -12.24 -2.87 -8.69
C GLY A 94 -11.04 -1.96 -9.02
N GLY A 95 -10.49 -1.24 -8.03
CA GLY A 95 -9.45 -0.23 -8.15
C GLY A 95 -8.09 -0.65 -7.56
N THR A 96 -7.41 0.32 -6.97
CA THR A 96 -6.07 0.18 -6.36
C THR A 96 -6.07 0.75 -4.95
N LEU A 97 -5.45 0.05 -4.01
CA LEU A 97 -5.19 0.52 -2.65
C LEU A 97 -3.67 0.69 -2.45
N LEU A 98 -3.25 1.90 -2.11
CA LEU A 98 -1.90 2.21 -1.65
C LEU A 98 -1.86 2.09 -0.13
N LEU A 99 -1.05 1.16 0.38
CA LEU A 99 -0.70 1.02 1.78
C LEU A 99 0.66 1.69 1.99
N ASP A 100 0.66 2.92 2.49
CA ASP A 100 1.90 3.61 2.84
C ASP A 100 2.33 3.24 4.26
N GLU A 101 3.64 3.11 4.45
CA GLU A 101 4.29 2.65 5.68
C GLU A 101 3.74 1.30 6.18
N VAL A 102 3.65 0.32 5.27
CA VAL A 102 3.11 -1.03 5.55
C VAL A 102 3.90 -1.77 6.65
N GLY A 103 5.18 -1.43 6.84
CA GLY A 103 6.03 -1.98 7.90
C GLY A 103 5.59 -1.59 9.33
N GLU A 104 4.68 -0.60 9.46
CA GLU A 104 4.13 -0.17 10.75
C GLU A 104 2.87 -0.95 11.17
N LEU A 105 2.35 -1.84 10.31
CA LEU A 105 1.15 -2.60 10.61
C LEU A 105 1.35 -3.57 11.79
N PRO A 106 0.44 -3.61 12.78
CA PRO A 106 0.43 -4.62 13.82
C PRO A 106 0.34 -6.05 13.24
N LEU A 107 0.95 -7.04 13.88
CA LEU A 107 0.95 -8.45 13.43
C LEU A 107 -0.46 -9.03 13.23
N SER A 108 -1.43 -8.61 14.05
CA SER A 108 -2.84 -8.99 13.90
C SER A 108 -3.43 -8.51 12.57
N VAL A 109 -3.11 -7.28 12.18
CA VAL A 109 -3.56 -6.66 10.92
C VAL A 109 -2.83 -7.28 9.73
N GLN A 110 -1.54 -7.60 9.88
CA GLN A 110 -0.76 -8.28 8.84
C GLN A 110 -1.35 -9.64 8.45
N SER A 111 -1.88 -10.41 9.42
CA SER A 111 -2.52 -11.71 9.13
C SER A 111 -3.83 -11.55 8.34
N LYS A 112 -4.63 -10.53 8.65
CA LYS A 112 -5.84 -10.19 7.89
C LYS A 112 -5.50 -9.68 6.48
N LEU A 113 -4.49 -8.82 6.36
CA LEU A 113 -3.98 -8.36 5.08
C LEU A 113 -3.57 -9.52 4.18
N LEU A 114 -2.82 -10.50 4.73
CA LEU A 114 -2.42 -11.69 3.98
C LEU A 114 -3.63 -12.45 3.42
N ARG A 115 -4.70 -12.61 4.21
CA ARG A 115 -5.94 -13.26 3.74
C ARG A 115 -6.57 -12.52 2.57
N VAL A 116 -6.66 -11.19 2.64
CA VAL A 116 -7.16 -10.37 1.52
C VAL A 116 -6.29 -10.56 0.27
N LEU A 117 -4.97 -10.58 0.42
CA LEU A 117 -4.05 -10.75 -0.70
C LEU A 117 -4.07 -12.15 -1.33
N GLN A 118 -4.52 -13.16 -0.59
CA GLN A 118 -4.62 -14.55 -1.06
C GLN A 118 -5.97 -14.87 -1.71
N SER A 119 -7.07 -14.50 -1.05
CA SER A 119 -8.42 -14.89 -1.44
C SER A 119 -9.31 -13.72 -1.89
N GLY A 120 -8.88 -12.46 -1.67
CA GLY A 120 -9.72 -11.27 -1.88
C GLY A 120 -10.78 -11.09 -0.79
N GLU A 121 -10.73 -11.85 0.30
CA GLU A 121 -11.73 -11.82 1.35
C GLU A 121 -11.40 -10.80 2.43
N ILE A 122 -12.37 -9.95 2.76
CA ILE A 122 -12.34 -9.02 3.89
C ILE A 122 -13.42 -9.38 4.91
N GLN A 123 -13.10 -9.16 6.18
CA GLN A 123 -14.04 -9.34 7.29
C GLN A 123 -14.06 -8.06 8.14
N PRO A 124 -15.18 -7.32 8.18
CA PRO A 124 -15.33 -6.14 9.03
C PRO A 124 -15.14 -6.47 10.51
N VAL A 125 -14.61 -5.54 11.28
CA VAL A 125 -14.44 -5.70 12.73
C VAL A 125 -15.81 -5.81 13.39
N GLY A 126 -15.98 -6.83 14.24
CA GLY A 126 -17.24 -7.10 14.95
C GLY A 126 -18.30 -7.84 14.14
N LYS A 127 -17.96 -8.36 12.96
CA LYS A 127 -18.87 -9.14 12.11
C LYS A 127 -18.19 -10.40 11.59
N ASP A 128 -18.94 -11.51 11.53
CA ASP A 128 -18.43 -12.78 10.99
C ASP A 128 -18.59 -12.90 9.46
N ASP A 129 -19.42 -12.05 8.85
CA ASP A 129 -19.65 -12.05 7.41
C ASP A 129 -18.38 -11.67 6.65
N VAL A 130 -18.08 -12.46 5.64
CA VAL A 130 -16.97 -12.24 4.72
C VAL A 130 -17.48 -11.60 3.44
N LYS A 131 -16.81 -10.54 2.99
CA LYS A 131 -17.04 -9.90 1.68
C LYS A 131 -15.86 -10.18 0.76
N THR A 132 -16.10 -10.34 -0.52
CA THR A 132 -15.04 -10.51 -1.54
C THR A 132 -14.81 -9.17 -2.26
N VAL A 133 -13.55 -8.79 -2.40
CA VAL A 133 -13.12 -7.58 -3.11
C VAL A 133 -12.03 -7.91 -4.13
N ASN A 134 -11.96 -7.15 -5.21
CA ASN A 134 -10.95 -7.26 -6.24
C ASN A 134 -10.07 -6.01 -6.26
N VAL A 135 -9.10 -5.94 -5.37
CA VAL A 135 -8.24 -4.77 -5.19
C VAL A 135 -6.81 -5.07 -5.60
N ARG A 136 -6.21 -4.20 -6.42
CA ARG A 136 -4.77 -4.19 -6.62
C ARG A 136 -4.11 -3.48 -5.44
N VAL A 137 -3.17 -4.13 -4.76
CA VAL A 137 -2.43 -3.52 -3.66
C VAL A 137 -1.05 -3.06 -4.13
N ILE A 138 -0.70 -1.83 -3.78
CA ILE A 138 0.65 -1.28 -3.83
C ILE A 138 1.03 -0.99 -2.39
N ALA A 139 2.13 -1.56 -1.92
CA ALA A 139 2.66 -1.29 -0.59
C ALA A 139 3.87 -0.36 -0.69
N ALA A 140 4.01 0.56 0.27
CA ALA A 140 5.17 1.41 0.40
C ALA A 140 5.70 1.35 1.84
N THR A 141 7.01 1.46 2.01
CA THR A 141 7.65 1.48 3.32
C THR A 141 9.03 2.10 3.25
N ASN A 142 9.46 2.70 4.35
CA ASN A 142 10.84 3.15 4.59
C ASN A 142 11.67 2.11 5.39
N ARG A 143 11.02 1.06 5.91
CA ARG A 143 11.67 0.00 6.68
C ARG A 143 12.25 -1.09 5.79
N ASP A 144 13.33 -1.71 6.25
CA ASP A 144 13.81 -2.99 5.70
C ASP A 144 12.91 -4.12 6.22
N LEU A 145 11.95 -4.54 5.39
CA LEU A 145 11.01 -5.59 5.75
C LEU A 145 11.70 -6.94 6.02
N ALA A 146 12.86 -7.22 5.41
CA ALA A 146 13.59 -8.46 5.69
C ALA A 146 14.19 -8.42 7.11
N ALA A 147 14.72 -7.27 7.53
CA ALA A 147 15.18 -7.06 8.90
C ALA A 147 14.01 -7.11 9.89
N GLU A 148 12.84 -6.54 9.56
CA GLU A 148 11.63 -6.62 10.39
C GLU A 148 11.11 -8.07 10.53
N VAL A 149 11.22 -8.89 9.49
CA VAL A 149 10.93 -10.35 9.58
C VAL A 149 11.88 -11.04 10.53
N ALA A 150 13.19 -10.77 10.42
CA ALA A 150 14.19 -11.36 11.32
C ALA A 150 13.99 -10.94 12.79
N ALA A 151 13.50 -9.73 13.01
CA ALA A 151 13.16 -9.19 14.34
C ALA A 151 11.80 -9.69 14.88
N GLY A 152 11.00 -10.40 14.08
CA GLY A 152 9.67 -10.88 14.46
C GLY A 152 8.58 -9.80 14.45
N HIS A 153 8.82 -8.61 13.91
CA HIS A 153 7.85 -7.51 13.79
C HIS A 153 7.03 -7.59 12.51
N PHE A 154 7.50 -8.34 11.51
CA PHE A 154 6.80 -8.53 10.25
C PHE A 154 6.71 -10.03 9.91
N ARG A 155 5.58 -10.45 9.35
CA ARG A 155 5.37 -11.88 9.01
C ARG A 155 6.11 -12.24 7.73
N ALA A 156 6.83 -13.34 7.73
CA ALA A 156 7.56 -13.83 6.57
C ALA A 156 6.64 -14.17 5.38
N ASP A 157 5.46 -14.76 5.65
CA ASP A 157 4.48 -15.10 4.62
C ASP A 157 3.92 -13.86 3.90
N LEU A 158 3.63 -12.79 4.65
CA LEU A 158 3.21 -11.51 4.09
C LEU A 158 4.35 -10.83 3.30
N TYR A 159 5.57 -10.85 3.83
CA TYR A 159 6.75 -10.32 3.13
C TYR A 159 6.91 -10.96 1.74
N HIS A 160 6.90 -12.28 1.66
CA HIS A 160 7.01 -12.99 0.38
C HIS A 160 5.84 -12.70 -0.57
N ARG A 161 4.65 -12.45 -0.04
CA ARG A 161 3.49 -12.10 -0.85
C ARG A 161 3.55 -10.67 -1.41
N LEU A 162 4.09 -9.72 -0.63
CA LEU A 162 4.26 -8.33 -1.04
C LEU A 162 5.47 -8.13 -1.96
N SER A 163 6.60 -8.77 -1.65
CA SER A 163 7.90 -8.55 -2.32
C SER A 163 8.04 -9.27 -3.67
N VAL A 164 6.96 -9.40 -4.43
CA VAL A 164 7.00 -9.97 -5.80
C VAL A 164 7.73 -9.03 -6.76
N TYR A 165 7.55 -7.72 -6.60
CA TYR A 165 8.21 -6.67 -7.39
C TYR A 165 8.68 -5.54 -6.47
N PRO A 166 9.88 -5.64 -5.90
CA PRO A 166 10.45 -4.55 -5.12
C PRO A 166 10.88 -3.41 -6.08
N ILE A 167 10.46 -2.19 -5.74
CA ILE A 167 10.82 -0.95 -6.43
C ILE A 167 11.53 -0.08 -5.42
N THR A 168 12.83 0.15 -5.59
CA THR A 168 13.58 1.04 -4.72
C THR A 168 13.58 2.44 -5.31
N VAL A 169 13.06 3.41 -4.55
CA VAL A 169 13.12 4.83 -4.90
C VAL A 169 14.42 5.39 -4.30
N PRO A 170 15.36 5.90 -5.11
CA PRO A 170 16.62 6.45 -4.61
C PRO A 170 16.40 7.62 -3.65
N ALA A 171 17.33 7.83 -2.73
CA ALA A 171 17.28 8.96 -1.80
C ALA A 171 17.41 10.30 -2.55
N LEU A 172 16.84 11.38 -2.00
CA LEU A 172 16.89 12.72 -2.62
C LEU A 172 18.33 13.21 -2.88
N LYS A 173 19.27 12.88 -2.00
CA LYS A 173 20.70 13.20 -2.17
C LYS A 173 21.34 12.57 -3.43
N GLU A 174 20.75 11.48 -3.93
CA GLU A 174 21.19 10.77 -5.14
C GLU A 174 20.50 11.32 -6.40
N ARG A 175 19.53 12.26 -6.22
CA ARG A 175 18.71 12.86 -7.26
C ARG A 175 18.74 14.39 -7.15
N GLN A 176 19.92 14.98 -7.34
CA GLN A 176 20.16 16.42 -7.08
C GLN A 176 19.24 17.36 -7.87
N GLN A 177 18.83 16.99 -9.08
CA GLN A 177 17.92 17.80 -9.91
C GLN A 177 16.49 17.81 -9.36
N ASP A 178 16.05 16.77 -8.68
CA ASP A 178 14.72 16.65 -8.10
C ASP A 178 14.53 17.57 -6.88
N VAL A 179 15.60 17.94 -6.20
CA VAL A 179 15.56 18.86 -5.04
C VAL A 179 15.02 20.23 -5.44
N LEU A 180 15.39 20.73 -6.61
CA LEU A 180 14.90 22.02 -7.14
C LEU A 180 13.40 21.95 -7.48
N LEU A 181 12.94 20.84 -8.07
CA LEU A 181 11.53 20.65 -8.40
C LEU A 181 10.66 20.55 -7.15
N LEU A 182 11.15 19.90 -6.09
CA LEU A 182 10.46 19.80 -4.78
C LEU A 182 10.45 21.13 -4.03
N ALA A 183 11.47 21.97 -4.20
CA ALA A 183 11.55 23.29 -3.59
C ALA A 183 10.64 24.34 -4.25
N GLY A 184 9.94 23.98 -5.36
CA GLY A 184 9.00 24.87 -6.03
C GLY A 184 9.66 25.91 -6.92
N TYR A 185 10.85 25.62 -7.45
CA TYR A 185 11.54 26.42 -8.45
C TYR A 185 11.38 25.84 -9.86
#